data_9818107f5611c52931d93ce7c2135b16
#
_entry.id   9818107f5611c52931d93ce7c2135b16
#
_cell.length_a   1.000
_cell.length_b   1.000
_cell.length_c   1.000
_cell.angle_alpha   90.00
_cell.angle_beta   90.00
_cell.angle_gamma   90.00
#
_symmetry.space_group_name_H-M   'P 1'
#
loop_
_entity.id
_entity.type
_entity.pdbx_description
1 polymer ?
#
loop_
_entity_poly.entity_id
_entity_poly.type
_entity_poly.pdbx_seq_one_letter_code
_entity_poly.pdbx_strand_id
1 'polypeptide(L)'
;MFIPLIKEQGHNISLLNTEELRRRIFNLFHEIDIFFSARRINLFGELKNIDLTSNISSIPSLLNSLVGVVGTFSMGLFSVLFITFFFLKDNKLLHNVFVLVTPDRNEDKILNSLKKINDLLSRYFIGLIIQISILFAIYSITLLVFNIKSAVVIAFLCALLNLIPYIGPLIGGVLMILLTMTSSLEYDFQTHILPVTSYVLFGYIIAQLIDNFFSQPIIFSKSVKSHPLEIFLIIVIGGLLFGITGMIFAVPSYTVLKVILKEFLSDNAIVKSLTKGLD
;
A
#
# COMPACT_ATOMS: atom_id res chain seq x y z
N MET A 1 -17.28 -11.03 -9.04
CA MET A 1 -16.23 -11.89 -9.57
C MET A 1 -15.02 -12.03 -8.63
N PHE A 2 -14.53 -10.97 -7.98
CA PHE A 2 -13.41 -11.05 -7.01
C PHE A 2 -13.75 -11.72 -5.68
N ILE A 3 -14.95 -11.51 -5.14
CA ILE A 3 -15.36 -12.06 -3.84
C ILE A 3 -15.37 -13.60 -3.80
N PRO A 4 -15.88 -14.34 -4.82
CA PRO A 4 -15.77 -15.80 -4.84
C PRO A 4 -14.32 -16.28 -4.94
N LEU A 5 -13.48 -15.62 -5.73
CA LEU A 5 -12.04 -15.94 -5.85
C LEU A 5 -11.29 -15.78 -4.51
N ILE A 6 -11.58 -14.72 -3.76
CA ILE A 6 -11.01 -14.49 -2.43
C ILE A 6 -11.55 -15.50 -1.41
N LYS A 7 -12.86 -15.85 -1.50
CA LYS A 7 -13.46 -16.88 -0.67
C LYS A 7 -12.89 -18.28 -1.00
N GLU A 8 -12.72 -18.59 -2.26
CA GLU A 8 -12.15 -19.87 -2.72
C GLU A 8 -10.67 -19.98 -2.29
N GLN A 9 -9.90 -18.92 -2.34
CA GLN A 9 -8.53 -18.88 -1.81
C GLN A 9 -8.51 -18.96 -0.28
N GLY A 10 -9.38 -18.23 0.41
CA GLY A 10 -9.53 -18.35 1.87
C GLY A 10 -9.99 -19.75 2.29
N HIS A 11 -10.86 -20.38 1.51
CA HIS A 11 -11.32 -21.75 1.75
C HIS A 11 -10.23 -22.78 1.42
N ASN A 12 -9.49 -22.62 0.33
CA ASN A 12 -8.35 -23.47 0.00
C ASN A 12 -7.21 -23.36 1.03
N ILE A 13 -6.99 -22.16 1.59
CA ILE A 13 -6.03 -21.94 2.68
C ILE A 13 -6.57 -22.52 4.01
N SER A 14 -7.87 -22.46 4.26
CA SER A 14 -8.49 -23.01 5.49
C SER A 14 -8.70 -24.53 5.45
N LEU A 15 -8.84 -25.12 4.25
CA LEU A 15 -8.93 -26.56 4.03
C LEU A 15 -7.56 -27.24 3.96
N LEU A 16 -6.49 -26.50 3.74
CA LEU A 16 -5.14 -27.01 3.96
C LEU A 16 -5.02 -27.32 5.44
N ASN A 17 -4.90 -28.61 5.75
CA ASN A 17 -4.61 -29.11 7.08
C ASN A 17 -3.48 -28.24 7.64
N THR A 18 -3.78 -27.43 8.64
CA THR A 18 -2.89 -26.38 9.16
C THR A 18 -1.52 -26.96 9.55
N GLU A 19 -1.50 -28.22 9.94
CA GLU A 19 -0.32 -29.01 10.24
C GLU A 19 0.53 -29.31 9.00
N GLU A 20 -0.12 -29.67 7.89
CA GLU A 20 0.59 -29.98 6.64
C GLU A 20 1.17 -28.73 5.99
N LEU A 21 0.42 -27.64 5.97
CA LEU A 21 0.90 -26.34 5.50
C LEU A 21 2.09 -25.86 6.35
N ARG A 22 1.95 -25.94 7.67
CA ARG A 22 3.02 -25.62 8.63
C ARG A 22 4.28 -26.45 8.36
N ARG A 23 4.14 -27.74 8.16
CA ARG A 23 5.23 -28.64 7.86
C ARG A 23 5.91 -28.31 6.53
N ARG A 24 5.15 -28.00 5.48
CA ARG A 24 5.69 -27.60 4.17
C ARG A 24 6.44 -26.26 4.24
N ILE A 25 5.88 -25.28 4.94
CA ILE A 25 6.54 -23.99 5.18
C ILE A 25 7.83 -24.18 5.98
N PHE A 26 7.81 -25.01 7.03
CA PHE A 26 9.00 -25.32 7.82
C PHE A 26 10.09 -25.99 6.98
N ASN A 27 9.73 -26.97 6.13
CA ASN A 27 10.67 -27.60 5.22
C ASN A 27 11.26 -26.58 4.23
N LEU A 28 10.45 -25.69 3.69
CA LEU A 28 10.92 -24.61 2.82
C LEU A 28 11.98 -23.74 3.50
N PHE A 29 11.74 -23.30 4.74
CA PHE A 29 12.72 -22.52 5.48
C PHE A 29 14.00 -23.29 5.75
N HIS A 30 13.88 -24.59 6.03
CA HIS A 30 15.03 -25.46 6.24
C HIS A 30 15.86 -25.63 4.95
N GLU A 31 15.21 -25.77 3.79
CA GLU A 31 15.89 -25.83 2.49
C GLU A 31 16.56 -24.49 2.13
N ILE A 32 15.93 -23.39 2.45
CA ILE A 32 16.53 -22.04 2.31
C ILE A 32 17.81 -21.96 3.17
N ASP A 33 17.73 -22.36 4.43
CA ASP A 33 18.89 -22.33 5.35
C ASP A 33 20.03 -23.20 4.82
N ILE A 34 19.76 -24.42 4.40
CA ILE A 34 20.77 -25.32 3.81
C ILE A 34 21.39 -24.67 2.57
N PHE A 35 20.60 -24.10 1.67
CA PHE A 35 21.06 -23.52 0.43
C PHE A 35 22.01 -22.36 0.66
N PHE A 36 21.69 -21.45 1.59
CA PHE A 36 22.51 -20.28 1.89
C PHE A 36 23.71 -20.63 2.79
N SER A 37 23.56 -21.56 3.72
CA SER A 37 24.65 -22.06 4.56
C SER A 37 25.73 -22.76 3.73
N ALA A 38 25.35 -23.52 2.71
CA ALA A 38 26.29 -24.15 1.77
C ALA A 38 27.14 -23.11 1.01
N ARG A 39 26.66 -21.86 0.89
CA ARG A 39 27.36 -20.74 0.27
C ARG A 39 28.04 -19.81 1.28
N ARG A 40 28.17 -20.24 2.53
CA ARG A 40 28.73 -19.46 3.66
C ARG A 40 27.94 -18.18 3.98
N ILE A 41 26.67 -18.11 3.59
CA ILE A 41 25.75 -17.02 3.94
C ILE A 41 24.88 -17.51 5.08
N ASN A 42 25.09 -17.00 6.27
CA ASN A 42 24.32 -17.37 7.45
C ASN A 42 23.12 -16.41 7.59
N LEU A 43 22.03 -16.66 6.85
CA LEU A 43 20.84 -15.81 6.89
C LEU A 43 20.08 -15.91 8.21
N PHE A 44 20.06 -17.08 8.82
CA PHE A 44 19.29 -17.35 10.03
C PHE A 44 20.13 -17.46 11.30
N GLY A 45 21.45 -17.22 11.23
CA GLY A 45 22.34 -17.36 12.38
C GLY A 45 21.99 -16.43 13.54
N GLU A 46 21.61 -15.20 13.25
CA GLU A 46 21.13 -14.25 14.26
C GLU A 46 19.63 -14.40 14.55
N LEU A 47 18.86 -14.97 13.60
CA LEU A 47 17.42 -15.22 13.75
C LEU A 47 17.11 -16.50 14.54
N LYS A 48 18.08 -17.32 14.84
CA LYS A 48 17.92 -18.53 15.68
C LYS A 48 17.38 -18.23 17.09
N ASN A 49 17.56 -17.02 17.56
CA ASN A 49 17.01 -16.55 18.84
C ASN A 49 15.57 -16.00 18.71
N ILE A 50 15.08 -15.82 17.48
CA ILE A 50 13.68 -15.48 17.22
C ILE A 50 12.98 -16.83 17.05
N ASP A 51 12.02 -17.09 17.91
CA ASP A 51 11.16 -18.29 17.81
C ASP A 51 10.39 -18.27 16.48
N LEU A 52 11.07 -18.74 15.41
CA LEU A 52 10.53 -18.79 14.05
C LEU A 52 9.27 -19.65 14.00
N THR A 53 9.14 -20.62 14.91
CA THR A 53 7.97 -21.50 14.96
C THR A 53 6.71 -20.75 15.38
N SER A 54 6.83 -19.79 16.31
CA SER A 54 5.72 -18.93 16.73
C SER A 54 5.38 -17.89 15.64
N ASN A 55 6.37 -17.37 14.93
CA ASN A 55 6.17 -16.38 13.86
C ASN A 55 5.62 -17.00 12.57
N ILE A 56 6.04 -18.21 12.21
CA ILE A 56 5.50 -18.95 11.05
C ILE A 56 4.04 -19.34 11.29
N SER A 57 3.67 -19.66 12.53
CA SER A 57 2.25 -19.92 12.88
C SER A 57 1.36 -18.68 12.69
N SER A 58 1.96 -17.50 12.58
CA SER A 58 1.26 -16.23 12.33
C SER A 58 1.03 -15.93 10.84
N ILE A 59 1.65 -16.66 9.91
CA ILE A 59 1.44 -16.45 8.46
C ILE A 59 -0.02 -16.68 8.05
N PRO A 60 -0.69 -17.76 8.46
CA PRO A 60 -2.12 -17.93 8.18
C PRO A 60 -2.99 -16.82 8.78
N SER A 61 -2.64 -16.33 9.96
CA SER A 61 -3.36 -15.22 10.60
C SER A 61 -3.11 -13.89 9.88
N LEU A 62 -1.92 -13.66 9.35
CA LEU A 62 -1.62 -12.51 8.48
C LEU A 62 -2.41 -12.57 7.18
N LEU A 63 -2.47 -13.73 6.53
CA LEU A 63 -3.27 -13.92 5.32
C LEU A 63 -4.76 -13.72 5.59
N ASN A 64 -5.29 -14.26 6.69
CA ASN A 64 -6.67 -14.03 7.12
C ASN A 64 -6.93 -12.56 7.46
N SER A 65 -5.96 -11.88 8.05
CA SER A 65 -6.05 -10.45 8.32
C SER A 65 -6.09 -9.63 7.02
N LEU A 66 -5.30 -10.00 6.02
CA LEU A 66 -5.34 -9.36 4.69
C LEU A 66 -6.70 -9.58 3.99
N VAL A 67 -7.26 -10.78 4.07
CA VAL A 67 -8.62 -11.07 3.57
C VAL A 67 -9.67 -10.25 4.34
N GLY A 68 -9.53 -10.14 5.65
CA GLY A 68 -10.36 -9.28 6.50
C GLY A 68 -10.26 -7.80 6.14
N VAL A 69 -9.04 -7.33 5.86
CA VAL A 69 -8.80 -5.94 5.39
C VAL A 69 -9.51 -5.70 4.06
N VAL A 70 -9.45 -6.63 3.10
CA VAL A 70 -10.18 -6.50 1.81
C VAL A 70 -11.69 -6.43 2.02
N GLY A 71 -12.24 -7.23 2.94
CA GLY A 71 -13.67 -7.20 3.30
C GLY A 71 -14.07 -5.86 3.93
N THR A 72 -13.30 -5.39 4.90
CA THR A 72 -13.52 -4.10 5.58
C THR A 72 -13.31 -2.93 4.61
N PHE A 73 -12.32 -3.03 3.71
CA PHE A 73 -12.08 -2.05 2.67
C PHE A 73 -13.24 -1.95 1.70
N SER A 74 -13.84 -3.08 1.29
CA SER A 74 -15.01 -3.08 0.40
C SER A 74 -16.21 -2.39 1.04
N MET A 75 -16.45 -2.63 2.33
CA MET A 75 -17.53 -1.98 3.08
C MET A 75 -17.27 -0.48 3.27
N GLY A 76 -16.03 -0.12 3.60
CA GLY A 76 -15.57 1.27 3.66
C GLY A 76 -15.69 1.99 2.32
N LEU A 77 -15.28 1.34 1.23
CA LEU A 77 -15.40 1.88 -0.13
C LEU A 77 -16.85 2.13 -0.50
N PHE A 78 -17.75 1.19 -0.22
CA PHE A 78 -19.18 1.40 -0.43
C PHE A 78 -19.71 2.61 0.34
N SER A 79 -19.35 2.74 1.62
CA SER A 79 -19.77 3.88 2.46
C SER A 79 -19.23 5.20 1.90
N VAL A 80 -17.96 5.23 1.49
CA VAL A 80 -17.35 6.42 0.87
C VAL A 80 -18.04 6.76 -0.45
N LEU A 81 -18.27 5.79 -1.33
CA LEU A 81 -18.98 6.03 -2.60
C LEU A 81 -20.41 6.52 -2.36
N PHE A 82 -21.10 5.96 -1.38
CA PHE A 82 -22.44 6.37 -1.01
C PHE A 82 -22.47 7.82 -0.51
N ILE A 83 -21.61 8.15 0.44
CA ILE A 83 -21.50 9.52 0.98
C ILE A 83 -21.10 10.49 -0.12
N THR A 84 -20.11 10.14 -0.95
CA THR A 84 -19.65 10.97 -2.07
C THR A 84 -20.76 11.21 -3.08
N PHE A 85 -21.54 10.19 -3.40
CA PHE A 85 -22.70 10.33 -4.29
C PHE A 85 -23.68 11.39 -3.77
N PHE A 86 -24.04 11.36 -2.49
CA PHE A 86 -24.93 12.35 -1.90
C PHE A 86 -24.32 13.75 -1.87
N PHE A 87 -23.04 13.89 -1.56
CA PHE A 87 -22.36 15.18 -1.61
C PHE A 87 -22.27 15.76 -3.03
N LEU A 88 -22.05 14.91 -4.03
CA LEU A 88 -22.05 15.34 -5.43
C LEU A 88 -23.46 15.71 -5.92
N LYS A 89 -24.48 14.98 -5.46
CA LYS A 89 -25.87 15.26 -5.79
C LYS A 89 -26.34 16.61 -5.20
N ASP A 90 -25.85 16.94 -4.00
CA ASP A 90 -26.27 18.12 -3.25
C ASP A 90 -25.10 19.09 -3.02
N ASN A 91 -24.58 19.62 -4.12
CA ASN A 91 -23.38 20.47 -4.17
C ASN A 91 -23.52 21.77 -3.32
N LYS A 92 -24.76 22.16 -2.97
CA LYS A 92 -25.05 23.34 -2.13
C LYS A 92 -24.88 23.05 -0.63
N LEU A 93 -25.00 21.80 -0.20
CA LEU A 93 -24.89 21.44 1.22
C LEU A 93 -23.53 21.84 1.80
N LEU A 94 -22.45 21.42 1.14
CA LEU A 94 -21.10 21.77 1.59
C LEU A 94 -20.85 23.29 1.55
N HIS A 95 -21.24 23.94 0.46
CA HIS A 95 -21.09 25.38 0.33
C HIS A 95 -21.84 26.12 1.46
N ASN A 96 -23.08 25.78 1.72
CA ASN A 96 -23.91 26.45 2.73
C ASN A 96 -23.37 26.19 4.16
N VAL A 97 -22.89 24.99 4.47
CA VAL A 97 -22.28 24.67 5.78
C VAL A 97 -21.00 25.50 5.98
N PHE A 98 -20.15 25.63 4.97
CA PHE A 98 -18.93 26.42 5.07
C PHE A 98 -19.23 27.92 5.20
N VAL A 99 -20.16 28.45 4.45
CA VAL A 99 -20.56 29.88 4.51
C VAL A 99 -21.19 30.21 5.88
N LEU A 100 -22.04 29.33 6.43
CA LEU A 100 -22.67 29.54 7.73
C LEU A 100 -21.70 29.55 8.92
N VAL A 101 -20.58 28.82 8.81
CA VAL A 101 -19.58 28.72 9.89
C VAL A 101 -18.49 29.78 9.76
N THR A 102 -18.42 30.48 8.63
CA THR A 102 -17.33 31.39 8.34
C THR A 102 -17.74 32.83 8.53
N PRO A 103 -16.97 33.65 9.31
CA PRO A 103 -17.14 35.11 9.35
C PRO A 103 -16.84 35.69 7.97
N ASP A 104 -17.64 36.66 7.52
CA ASP A 104 -17.55 37.35 6.21
C ASP A 104 -16.14 37.84 5.83
N ARG A 105 -15.33 38.17 6.82
CA ARG A 105 -13.96 38.65 6.64
C ARG A 105 -12.99 37.64 6.01
N ASN A 106 -13.28 36.32 6.06
CA ASN A 106 -12.37 35.25 5.62
C ASN A 106 -12.93 34.38 4.50
N GLU A 107 -14.08 34.74 3.94
CA GLU A 107 -14.77 33.96 2.92
C GLU A 107 -13.88 33.65 1.70
N ASP A 108 -13.22 34.68 1.14
CA ASP A 108 -12.29 34.52 0.00
C ASP A 108 -11.14 33.56 0.30
N LYS A 109 -10.55 33.66 1.49
CA LYS A 109 -9.45 32.77 1.91
C LYS A 109 -9.91 31.32 2.00
N ILE A 110 -11.10 31.07 2.52
CA ILE A 110 -11.67 29.71 2.63
C ILE A 110 -11.99 29.17 1.25
N LEU A 111 -12.65 29.94 0.39
CA LEU A 111 -12.97 29.49 -0.96
C LEU A 111 -11.71 29.17 -1.78
N ASN A 112 -10.67 30.00 -1.67
CA ASN A 112 -9.38 29.74 -2.30
C ASN A 112 -8.71 28.46 -1.75
N SER A 113 -8.73 28.28 -0.42
CA SER A 113 -8.22 27.07 0.21
C SER A 113 -8.94 25.83 -0.27
N LEU A 114 -10.28 25.83 -0.28
CA LEU A 114 -11.10 24.71 -0.74
C LEU A 114 -10.82 24.36 -2.19
N LYS A 115 -10.74 25.37 -3.07
CA LYS A 115 -10.41 25.15 -4.49
C LYS A 115 -9.03 24.53 -4.64
N LYS A 116 -8.03 25.02 -3.92
CA LYS A 116 -6.66 24.52 -3.97
C LYS A 116 -6.54 23.12 -3.39
N ILE A 117 -7.21 22.83 -2.28
CA ILE A 117 -7.30 21.49 -1.67
C ILE A 117 -7.92 20.51 -2.66
N ASN A 118 -9.08 20.87 -3.23
CA ASN A 118 -9.76 20.01 -4.20
C ASN A 118 -8.86 19.69 -5.42
N ASP A 119 -8.19 20.66 -5.97
CA ASP A 119 -7.29 20.49 -7.12
C ASP A 119 -6.10 19.58 -6.79
N LEU A 120 -5.43 19.80 -5.65
CA LEU A 120 -4.30 18.98 -5.23
C LEU A 120 -4.70 17.55 -4.89
N LEU A 121 -5.78 17.37 -4.12
CA LEU A 121 -6.26 16.04 -3.73
C LEU A 121 -6.80 15.26 -4.93
N SER A 122 -7.54 15.91 -5.84
CA SER A 122 -8.02 15.25 -7.06
C SER A 122 -6.87 14.72 -7.90
N ARG A 123 -5.83 15.52 -8.11
CA ARG A 123 -4.62 15.09 -8.84
C ARG A 123 -3.90 13.96 -8.12
N TYR A 124 -3.80 14.03 -6.80
CA TYR A 124 -3.18 12.98 -5.99
C TYR A 124 -3.92 11.66 -6.13
N PHE A 125 -5.23 11.63 -5.93
CA PHE A 125 -6.02 10.39 -6.01
C PHE A 125 -6.07 9.82 -7.43
N ILE A 126 -6.21 10.66 -8.46
CA ILE A 126 -6.13 10.22 -9.86
C ILE A 126 -4.74 9.59 -10.12
N GLY A 127 -3.69 10.25 -9.67
CA GLY A 127 -2.33 9.73 -9.78
C GLY A 127 -2.17 8.36 -9.10
N LEU A 128 -2.69 8.21 -7.88
CA LEU A 128 -2.67 6.92 -7.16
C LEU A 128 -3.43 5.81 -7.90
N ILE A 129 -4.62 6.11 -8.44
CA ILE A 129 -5.39 5.12 -9.21
C ILE A 129 -4.60 4.65 -10.42
N ILE A 130 -4.00 5.58 -11.16
CA ILE A 130 -3.17 5.26 -12.33
C ILE A 130 -1.94 4.42 -11.90
N GLN A 131 -1.24 4.82 -10.84
CA GLN A 131 -0.09 4.10 -10.29
C GLN A 131 -0.44 2.66 -9.92
N ILE A 132 -1.50 2.48 -9.10
CA ILE A 132 -1.96 1.15 -8.67
C ILE A 132 -2.35 0.30 -9.87
N SER A 133 -3.02 0.89 -10.88
CA SER A 133 -3.42 0.17 -12.08
C SER A 133 -2.22 -0.30 -12.91
N ILE A 134 -1.19 0.54 -13.06
CA ILE A 134 0.05 0.19 -13.75
C ILE A 134 0.77 -0.94 -13.00
N LEU A 135 0.98 -0.79 -11.68
CA LEU A 135 1.65 -1.80 -10.86
C LEU A 135 0.87 -3.12 -10.87
N PHE A 136 -0.45 -3.06 -10.72
CA PHE A 136 -1.32 -4.23 -10.80
C PHE A 136 -1.18 -4.96 -12.14
N ALA A 137 -1.14 -4.23 -13.25
CA ALA A 137 -0.93 -4.82 -14.58
C ALA A 137 0.43 -5.51 -14.69
N ILE A 138 1.52 -4.83 -14.29
CA ILE A 138 2.88 -5.38 -14.37
C ILE A 138 3.02 -6.60 -13.45
N TYR A 139 2.55 -6.53 -12.20
CA TYR A 139 2.59 -7.66 -11.27
C TYR A 139 1.75 -8.84 -11.77
N SER A 140 0.55 -8.58 -12.31
CA SER A 140 -0.30 -9.63 -12.87
C SER A 140 0.39 -10.33 -14.05
N ILE A 141 0.95 -9.57 -14.99
CA ILE A 141 1.68 -10.14 -16.12
C ILE A 141 2.86 -10.97 -15.63
N THR A 142 3.66 -10.44 -14.71
CA THR A 142 4.82 -11.15 -14.15
C THR A 142 4.40 -12.48 -13.53
N LEU A 143 3.41 -12.49 -12.65
CA LEU A 143 2.98 -13.69 -11.96
C LEU A 143 2.28 -14.70 -12.88
N LEU A 144 1.52 -14.23 -13.88
CA LEU A 144 0.85 -15.09 -14.86
C LEU A 144 1.86 -15.78 -15.80
N VAL A 145 2.90 -15.07 -16.23
CA VAL A 145 3.97 -15.65 -17.07
C VAL A 145 4.64 -16.85 -16.39
N PHE A 146 4.79 -16.78 -15.06
CA PHE A 146 5.38 -17.87 -14.28
C PHE A 146 4.33 -18.86 -13.72
N ASN A 147 3.07 -18.80 -14.18
CA ASN A 147 1.98 -19.68 -13.79
C ASN A 147 1.75 -19.77 -12.26
N ILE A 148 1.92 -18.66 -11.56
CA ILE A 148 1.70 -18.61 -10.12
C ILE A 148 0.21 -18.75 -9.82
N LYS A 149 -0.15 -19.69 -8.95
CA LYS A 149 -1.53 -19.85 -8.47
C LYS A 149 -2.01 -18.54 -7.84
N SER A 150 -3.21 -18.10 -8.22
CA SER A 150 -3.81 -16.85 -7.72
C SER A 150 -3.04 -15.55 -8.09
N ALA A 151 -2.30 -15.58 -9.19
CA ALA A 151 -1.49 -14.46 -9.67
C ALA A 151 -2.19 -13.08 -9.57
N VAL A 152 -3.44 -13.00 -10.05
CA VAL A 152 -4.22 -11.75 -10.08
C VAL A 152 -4.53 -11.24 -8.66
N VAL A 153 -4.83 -12.14 -7.71
CA VAL A 153 -5.10 -11.77 -6.31
C VAL A 153 -3.83 -11.28 -5.64
N ILE A 154 -2.71 -11.97 -5.82
CA ILE A 154 -1.41 -11.57 -5.28
C ILE A 154 -1.00 -10.21 -5.84
N ALA A 155 -1.10 -10.04 -7.16
CA ALA A 155 -0.80 -8.79 -7.83
C ALA A 155 -1.63 -7.62 -7.30
N PHE A 156 -2.94 -7.83 -7.11
CA PHE A 156 -3.85 -6.83 -6.58
C PHE A 156 -3.49 -6.43 -5.14
N LEU A 157 -3.25 -7.39 -4.27
CA LEU A 157 -2.85 -7.11 -2.88
C LEU A 157 -1.53 -6.34 -2.83
N CYS A 158 -0.52 -6.78 -3.59
CA CYS A 158 0.78 -6.10 -3.63
C CYS A 158 0.68 -4.70 -4.23
N ALA A 159 -0.16 -4.49 -5.25
CA ALA A 159 -0.38 -3.17 -5.82
C ALA A 159 -1.10 -2.23 -4.84
N LEU A 160 -2.08 -2.73 -4.09
CA LEU A 160 -2.78 -1.94 -3.05
C LEU A 160 -1.84 -1.48 -1.94
N LEU A 161 -0.84 -2.27 -1.55
CA LEU A 161 0.13 -1.87 -0.54
C LEU A 161 0.91 -0.62 -0.96
N ASN A 162 1.09 -0.37 -2.26
CA ASN A 162 1.74 0.84 -2.78
C ASN A 162 0.92 2.13 -2.55
N LEU A 163 -0.29 2.06 -1.97
CA LEU A 163 -1.00 3.23 -1.41
C LEU A 163 -0.18 3.92 -0.31
N ILE A 164 0.69 3.18 0.37
CA ILE A 164 1.57 3.72 1.41
C ILE A 164 2.95 3.90 0.81
N PRO A 165 3.38 5.13 0.51
CA PRO A 165 4.69 5.38 -0.07
C PRO A 165 5.81 4.82 0.82
N TYR A 166 6.89 4.32 0.23
CA TYR A 166 8.09 3.74 0.85
C TYR A 166 7.85 2.42 1.60
N ILE A 167 6.87 2.36 2.49
CA ILE A 167 6.57 1.19 3.32
C ILE A 167 5.83 0.13 2.50
N GLY A 168 4.89 0.54 1.66
CA GLY A 168 4.11 -0.34 0.79
C GLY A 168 4.97 -1.19 -0.15
N PRO A 169 5.88 -0.58 -0.91
CA PRO A 169 6.83 -1.33 -1.73
C PRO A 169 7.64 -2.36 -0.95
N LEU A 170 8.11 -2.02 0.25
CA LEU A 170 8.90 -2.95 1.06
C LEU A 170 8.07 -4.17 1.48
N ILE A 171 6.91 -3.93 2.07
CA ILE A 171 6.00 -4.99 2.52
C ILE A 171 5.47 -5.79 1.32
N GLY A 172 5.10 -5.10 0.22
CA GLY A 172 4.61 -5.73 -1.01
C GLY A 172 5.61 -6.66 -1.65
N GLY A 173 6.90 -6.30 -1.64
CA GLY A 173 7.98 -7.14 -2.15
C GLY A 173 8.14 -8.42 -1.32
N VAL A 174 8.20 -8.29 -0.01
CA VAL A 174 8.29 -9.44 0.90
C VAL A 174 7.06 -10.35 0.73
N LEU A 175 5.86 -9.75 0.69
CA LEU A 175 4.61 -10.49 0.52
C LEU A 175 4.57 -11.22 -0.83
N MET A 176 4.98 -10.58 -1.92
CA MET A 176 5.02 -11.19 -3.24
C MET A 176 5.96 -12.40 -3.28
N ILE A 177 7.16 -12.30 -2.70
CA ILE A 177 8.11 -13.40 -2.59
C ILE A 177 7.49 -14.54 -1.80
N LEU A 178 6.98 -14.28 -0.60
CA LEU A 178 6.40 -15.29 0.27
C LEU A 178 5.22 -16.01 -0.39
N LEU A 179 4.31 -15.25 -1.03
CA LEU A 179 3.15 -15.83 -1.70
C LEU A 179 3.53 -16.61 -2.96
N THR A 180 4.56 -16.19 -3.69
CA THR A 180 5.10 -16.95 -4.82
C THR A 180 5.68 -18.28 -4.36
N MET A 181 6.51 -18.27 -3.31
CA MET A 181 7.10 -19.49 -2.76
C MET A 181 6.03 -20.43 -2.22
N THR A 182 5.05 -19.92 -1.47
CA THR A 182 3.95 -20.74 -0.93
C THR A 182 3.01 -21.28 -1.99
N SER A 183 2.84 -20.60 -3.11
CA SER A 183 2.06 -21.08 -4.26
C SER A 183 2.71 -22.27 -4.97
N SER A 184 4.00 -22.48 -4.77
CA SER A 184 4.81 -23.46 -5.48
C SER A 184 5.33 -24.59 -4.57
N LEU A 185 4.76 -24.76 -3.36
CA LEU A 185 5.20 -25.73 -2.36
C LEU A 185 5.14 -27.21 -2.81
N GLU A 186 4.51 -27.51 -3.94
CA GLU A 186 4.42 -28.85 -4.52
C GLU A 186 5.68 -29.21 -5.33
N TYR A 187 6.52 -28.23 -5.63
CA TYR A 187 7.70 -28.38 -6.47
C TYR A 187 8.98 -28.38 -5.64
N ASP A 188 10.06 -28.88 -6.25
CA ASP A 188 11.40 -28.88 -5.66
C ASP A 188 11.96 -27.45 -5.52
N PHE A 189 12.59 -27.18 -4.37
CA PHE A 189 13.07 -25.85 -4.04
C PHE A 189 14.15 -25.36 -5.01
N GLN A 190 15.17 -26.17 -5.30
CA GLN A 190 16.33 -25.72 -6.08
C GLN A 190 16.03 -25.63 -7.57
N THR A 191 15.23 -26.54 -8.09
CA THR A 191 14.98 -26.64 -9.53
C THR A 191 13.79 -25.81 -9.99
N HIS A 192 12.84 -25.47 -9.09
CA HIS A 192 11.63 -24.76 -9.47
C HIS A 192 11.35 -23.52 -8.61
N ILE A 193 11.23 -23.69 -7.28
CA ILE A 193 10.79 -22.57 -6.41
C ILE A 193 11.78 -21.41 -6.47
N LEU A 194 13.06 -21.69 -6.30
CA LEU A 194 14.12 -20.65 -6.26
C LEU A 194 14.25 -19.89 -7.59
N PRO A 195 14.34 -20.54 -8.77
CA PRO A 195 14.37 -19.84 -10.04
C PRO A 195 13.13 -18.99 -10.28
N VAL A 196 11.93 -19.55 -10.10
CA VAL A 196 10.67 -18.83 -10.33
C VAL A 196 10.56 -17.62 -9.40
N THR A 197 10.86 -17.79 -8.12
CA THR A 197 10.84 -16.66 -7.15
C THR A 197 11.85 -15.59 -7.52
N SER A 198 13.03 -15.98 -8.02
CA SER A 198 14.05 -15.03 -8.48
C SER A 198 13.58 -14.22 -9.69
N TYR A 199 12.91 -14.85 -10.65
CA TYR A 199 12.34 -14.16 -11.82
C TYR A 199 11.18 -13.23 -11.42
N VAL A 200 10.32 -13.66 -10.50
CA VAL A 200 9.24 -12.83 -9.97
C VAL A 200 9.82 -11.63 -9.21
N LEU A 201 10.85 -11.83 -8.39
CA LEU A 201 11.55 -10.75 -7.71
C LEU A 201 12.17 -9.75 -8.71
N PHE A 202 12.77 -10.25 -9.78
CA PHE A 202 13.31 -9.38 -10.82
C PHE A 202 12.22 -8.55 -11.52
N GLY A 203 11.08 -9.17 -11.85
CA GLY A 203 9.91 -8.47 -12.38
C GLY A 203 9.36 -7.43 -11.40
N TYR A 204 9.33 -7.75 -10.09
CA TYR A 204 8.95 -6.82 -9.05
C TYR A 204 9.89 -5.61 -8.98
N ILE A 205 11.20 -5.83 -9.02
CA ILE A 205 12.20 -4.76 -9.02
C ILE A 205 12.03 -3.85 -10.23
N ILE A 206 11.81 -4.41 -11.42
CA ILE A 206 11.55 -3.62 -12.64
C ILE A 206 10.29 -2.76 -12.46
N ALA A 207 9.21 -3.33 -11.94
CA ALA A 207 7.98 -2.59 -11.68
C ALA A 207 8.22 -1.44 -10.68
N GLN A 208 8.97 -1.68 -9.62
CA GLN A 208 9.32 -0.66 -8.63
C GLN A 208 10.25 0.43 -9.21
N LEU A 209 11.15 0.09 -10.11
CA LEU A 209 11.96 1.08 -10.82
C LEU A 209 11.07 1.97 -11.69
N ILE A 210 10.13 1.38 -12.45
CA ILE A 210 9.16 2.14 -13.24
C ILE A 210 8.34 3.06 -12.32
N ASP A 211 7.88 2.56 -11.20
CA ASP A 211 7.11 3.34 -10.24
C ASP A 211 7.93 4.51 -9.66
N ASN A 212 9.12 4.25 -9.18
CA ASN A 212 9.99 5.24 -8.56
C ASN A 212 10.48 6.32 -9.53
N PHE A 213 10.75 5.97 -10.79
CA PHE A 213 11.26 6.92 -11.77
C PHE A 213 10.17 7.67 -12.55
N PHE A 214 8.98 7.09 -12.69
CA PHE A 214 7.89 7.68 -13.48
C PHE A 214 6.67 8.03 -12.64
N SER A 215 6.05 7.07 -11.96
CA SER A 215 4.76 7.30 -11.29
C SER A 215 4.91 8.24 -10.09
N GLN A 216 5.82 7.95 -9.19
CA GLN A 216 5.99 8.74 -7.97
C GLN A 216 6.39 10.20 -8.25
N PRO A 217 7.39 10.52 -9.10
CA PRO A 217 7.70 11.91 -9.41
C PRO A 217 6.52 12.67 -10.00
N ILE A 218 5.74 12.05 -10.88
CA ILE A 218 4.58 12.69 -11.51
C ILE A 218 3.49 13.01 -10.46
N ILE A 219 3.23 12.05 -9.56
CA ILE A 219 2.20 12.21 -8.52
C ILE A 219 2.63 13.25 -7.48
N PHE A 220 3.82 13.09 -6.91
CA PHE A 220 4.25 13.93 -5.80
C PHE A 220 4.65 15.35 -6.22
N SER A 221 5.30 15.55 -7.38
CA SER A 221 5.69 16.87 -7.83
C SER A 221 4.50 17.76 -8.20
N LYS A 222 3.45 17.18 -8.77
CA LYS A 222 2.26 17.93 -9.22
C LYS A 222 1.17 18.06 -8.17
N SER A 223 1.12 17.17 -7.19
CA SER A 223 -0.02 17.06 -6.27
C SER A 223 0.34 17.44 -4.83
N VAL A 224 1.49 17.01 -4.32
CA VAL A 224 1.84 17.19 -2.91
C VAL A 224 2.82 18.34 -2.69
N LYS A 225 3.71 18.57 -3.66
CA LYS A 225 4.71 19.65 -3.63
C LYS A 225 5.46 19.72 -2.28
N SER A 226 5.90 18.57 -1.78
CA SER A 226 6.57 18.41 -0.50
C SER A 226 7.89 17.67 -0.65
N HIS A 227 8.82 17.92 0.26
CA HIS A 227 10.09 17.19 0.29
C HIS A 227 9.85 15.71 0.65
N PRO A 228 10.58 14.73 0.04
CA PRO A 228 10.40 13.31 0.35
C PRO A 228 10.51 12.98 1.85
N LEU A 229 11.39 13.64 2.57
CA LEU A 229 11.54 13.48 4.02
C LEU A 229 10.29 13.90 4.80
N GLU A 230 9.63 14.99 4.38
CA GLU A 230 8.37 15.44 5.00
C GLU A 230 7.30 14.35 4.85
N ILE A 231 7.18 13.81 3.63
CA ILE A 231 6.22 12.74 3.32
C ILE A 231 6.50 11.51 4.17
N PHE A 232 7.77 11.10 4.25
CA PHE A 232 8.16 9.95 5.08
C PHE A 232 7.82 10.15 6.56
N LEU A 233 8.18 11.31 7.14
CA LEU A 233 7.90 11.63 8.54
C LEU A 233 6.39 11.63 8.84
N ILE A 234 5.58 12.22 7.97
CA ILE A 234 4.12 12.26 8.15
C ILE A 234 3.51 10.86 8.07
N ILE A 235 4.02 9.99 7.20
CA ILE A 235 3.59 8.59 7.12
C ILE A 235 3.93 7.84 8.41
N VAL A 236 5.15 8.04 8.94
CA VAL A 236 5.56 7.42 10.22
C VAL A 236 4.68 7.93 11.37
N ILE A 237 4.46 9.24 11.47
CA ILE A 237 3.59 9.82 12.50
C ILE A 237 2.16 9.30 12.37
N GLY A 238 1.60 9.30 11.15
CA GLY A 238 0.27 8.76 10.88
C GLY A 238 0.16 7.30 11.27
N GLY A 239 1.20 6.52 10.97
CA GLY A 239 1.29 5.11 11.34
C GLY A 239 1.31 4.88 12.85
N LEU A 240 2.06 5.68 13.60
CA LEU A 240 2.13 5.60 15.06
C LEU A 240 0.80 5.99 15.73
N LEU A 241 0.07 6.97 15.18
CA LEU A 241 -1.17 7.46 15.76
C LEU A 241 -2.39 6.62 15.39
N PHE A 242 -2.48 6.17 14.14
CA PHE A 242 -3.70 5.57 13.58
C PHE A 242 -3.44 4.26 12.81
N GLY A 243 -2.24 3.68 12.92
CA GLY A 243 -1.87 2.45 12.22
C GLY A 243 -1.88 2.60 10.70
N ILE A 244 -2.22 1.53 10.00
CA ILE A 244 -2.23 1.47 8.52
C ILE A 244 -3.13 2.55 7.93
N THR A 245 -4.30 2.79 8.52
CA THR A 245 -5.22 3.83 8.07
C THR A 245 -4.57 5.21 8.14
N GLY A 246 -3.84 5.50 9.22
CA GLY A 246 -3.09 6.73 9.37
C GLY A 246 -2.01 6.90 8.31
N MET A 247 -1.30 5.84 7.95
CA MET A 247 -0.29 5.89 6.88
C MET A 247 -0.91 6.23 5.52
N ILE A 248 -2.07 5.64 5.19
CA ILE A 248 -2.77 5.88 3.92
C ILE A 248 -3.24 7.33 3.81
N PHE A 249 -3.82 7.85 4.89
CA PHE A 249 -4.36 9.23 4.90
C PHE A 249 -3.32 10.30 5.26
N ALA A 250 -2.10 9.94 5.62
CA ALA A 250 -1.06 10.87 6.03
C ALA A 250 -0.79 11.97 4.99
N VAL A 251 -0.58 11.58 3.74
CA VAL A 251 -0.24 12.51 2.65
C VAL A 251 -1.41 13.45 2.30
N PRO A 252 -2.64 12.97 2.08
CA PRO A 252 -3.80 13.83 1.89
C PRO A 252 -4.02 14.82 3.03
N SER A 253 -3.99 14.35 4.28
CA SER A 253 -4.20 15.20 5.46
C SER A 253 -3.13 16.27 5.59
N TYR A 254 -1.86 15.92 5.34
CA TYR A 254 -0.76 16.87 5.35
C TYR A 254 -0.90 17.92 4.24
N THR A 255 -1.35 17.51 3.05
CA THR A 255 -1.61 18.45 1.94
C THR A 255 -2.68 19.47 2.32
N VAL A 256 -3.79 19.02 2.91
CA VAL A 256 -4.84 19.91 3.42
C VAL A 256 -4.29 20.86 4.47
N LEU A 257 -3.54 20.35 5.45
CA LEU A 257 -2.93 21.15 6.51
C LEU A 257 -2.00 22.23 5.94
N LYS A 258 -1.14 21.87 4.98
CA LYS A 258 -0.22 22.83 4.32
C LYS A 258 -0.98 23.97 3.62
N VAL A 259 -2.07 23.65 2.92
CA VAL A 259 -2.88 24.67 2.24
C VAL A 259 -3.52 25.61 3.24
N ILE A 260 -4.11 25.09 4.31
CA ILE A 260 -4.72 25.90 5.37
C ILE A 260 -3.67 26.77 6.05
N LEU A 261 -2.53 26.23 6.45
CA LEU A 261 -1.46 26.99 7.06
C LEU A 261 -0.97 28.11 6.16
N LYS A 262 -0.81 27.84 4.85
CA LYS A 262 -0.40 28.87 3.89
C LYS A 262 -1.37 30.04 3.81
N GLU A 263 -2.66 29.76 3.77
CA GLU A 263 -3.69 30.79 3.57
C GLU A 263 -3.92 31.63 4.83
N PHE A 264 -3.88 30.98 6.01
CA PHE A 264 -4.21 31.68 7.27
C PHE A 264 -3.01 32.18 8.07
N LEU A 265 -1.81 31.58 7.86
CA LEU A 265 -0.60 31.86 8.63
C LEU A 265 0.58 32.22 7.71
N SER A 266 0.29 32.90 6.58
CA SER A 266 1.29 33.29 5.58
C SER A 266 2.44 34.16 6.10
N ASP A 267 2.23 34.90 7.18
CA ASP A 267 3.24 35.78 7.76
C ASP A 267 4.27 35.04 8.64
N ASN A 268 3.97 33.80 9.05
CA ASN A 268 4.85 33.02 9.88
C ASN A 268 6.03 32.46 9.07
N ALA A 269 7.27 32.68 9.53
CA ALA A 269 8.49 32.27 8.84
C ALA A 269 8.57 30.71 8.65
N ILE A 270 8.10 29.95 9.63
CA ILE A 270 8.07 28.48 9.56
C ILE A 270 7.08 28.04 8.48
N VAL A 271 5.87 28.63 8.46
CA VAL A 271 4.85 28.32 7.46
C VAL A 271 5.32 28.69 6.06
N LYS A 272 5.98 29.83 5.87
CA LYS A 272 6.60 30.21 4.59
C LYS A 272 7.59 29.15 4.10
N SER A 273 8.43 28.63 4.99
CA SER A 273 9.40 27.59 4.64
C SER A 273 8.71 26.27 4.24
N LEU A 274 7.73 25.82 5.03
CA LEU A 274 6.99 24.57 4.78
C LEU A 274 6.12 24.63 3.51
N THR A 275 5.60 25.80 3.15
CA THR A 275 4.63 25.97 2.05
C THR A 275 5.24 26.53 0.77
N LYS A 276 6.55 26.74 0.71
CA LYS A 276 7.28 27.34 -0.43
C LYS A 276 7.01 26.64 -1.78
N GLY A 277 6.67 25.36 -1.77
CA GLY A 277 6.34 24.60 -2.98
C GLY A 277 4.88 24.73 -3.47
N LEU A 278 4.01 25.42 -2.74
CA LEU A 278 2.58 25.54 -3.07
C LEU A 278 2.23 26.79 -3.91
N ASP A 279 3.21 27.54 -4.37
CA ASP A 279 3.02 28.71 -5.24
C ASP A 279 2.64 28.29 -6.64
#